data_f42f7d2b261e7c201612d1c319264683
#
_entry.id   f42f7d2b261e7c201612d1c319264683
#
_cell.length_a   1.000
_cell.length_b   1.000
_cell.length_c   1.000
_cell.angle_alpha   90.00
_cell.angle_beta   90.00
_cell.angle_gamma   90.00
#
_symmetry.space_group_name_H-M   'P 1'
#
loop_
_entity.id
_entity.type
_entity.pdbx_description
1 polymer ?
#
loop_
_entity_poly.entity_id
_entity_poly.type
_entity_poly.pdbx_seq_one_letter_code
_entity_poly.pdbx_strand_id
1 'polypeptide(L)'
;MTPLMLQEKVLVEDLAQVAAVQQTTPEELLNKAVSQFLYKVALEKMKAETAAFEQMHEQLIADYLGQHVAIHDRTLVDHDVDLPALRKRIRQRFGRLPVLLRQVTPERELPELVVRRPRLVPTTYEANV
;
A
#
# COMPACT_ATOMS: atom_id res chain seq x y z
N MET A 1 -8.05 23.68 4.14
CA MET A 1 -6.84 22.85 4.19
C MET A 1 -5.67 23.60 3.55
N THR A 2 -4.58 23.72 4.26
CA THR A 2 -3.40 24.42 3.74
C THR A 2 -2.64 23.48 2.81
N PRO A 3 -2.29 23.91 1.58
CA PRO A 3 -1.49 23.05 0.69
C PRO A 3 -0.11 22.77 1.29
N LEU A 4 0.36 21.57 1.08
CA LEU A 4 1.70 21.19 1.49
C LEU A 4 2.72 21.82 0.55
N MET A 5 3.73 22.43 1.13
CA MET A 5 4.81 23.08 0.39
C MET A 5 6.15 22.59 0.90
N LEU A 6 7.06 22.34 -0.04
CA LEU A 6 8.44 22.04 0.31
C LEU A 6 9.10 23.32 0.81
N GLN A 7 9.56 23.32 2.05
CA GLN A 7 10.10 24.52 2.70
C GLN A 7 11.63 24.53 2.83
N GLU A 8 12.24 23.37 2.75
CA GLU A 8 13.68 23.26 2.86
C GLU A 8 14.34 23.86 1.62
N LYS A 9 15.03 24.98 1.79
CA LYS A 9 15.57 25.74 0.67
C LYS A 9 16.55 24.91 -0.18
N VAL A 10 17.43 24.17 0.46
CA VAL A 10 18.41 23.34 -0.24
C VAL A 10 17.71 22.27 -1.10
N LEU A 11 16.69 21.64 -0.56
CA LEU A 11 15.93 20.65 -1.31
C LEU A 11 15.18 21.26 -2.49
N VAL A 12 14.63 22.46 -2.32
CA VAL A 12 13.95 23.16 -3.41
C VAL A 12 14.93 23.48 -4.54
N GLU A 13 16.10 23.97 -4.20
CA GLU A 13 17.13 24.31 -5.19
C GLU A 13 17.64 23.06 -5.90
N ASP A 14 17.92 22.01 -5.17
CA ASP A 14 18.39 20.75 -5.74
C ASP A 14 17.35 20.12 -6.65
N LEU A 15 16.08 20.16 -6.23
CA LEU A 15 14.99 19.63 -7.03
C LEU A 15 14.84 20.40 -8.34
N ALA A 16 14.92 21.72 -8.28
CA ALA A 16 14.84 22.56 -9.48
C ALA A 16 15.99 22.26 -10.43
N GLN A 17 17.19 22.05 -9.92
CA GLN A 17 18.34 21.73 -10.74
C GLN A 17 18.22 20.39 -11.44
N VAL A 18 17.77 19.37 -10.70
CA VAL A 18 17.56 18.04 -11.28
C VAL A 18 16.42 18.07 -12.31
N ALA A 19 15.37 18.82 -12.04
CA ALA A 19 14.27 18.98 -12.98
C ALA A 19 14.74 19.58 -14.30
N ALA A 20 15.59 20.60 -14.23
CA ALA A 20 16.14 21.21 -15.43
C ALA A 20 16.97 20.22 -16.23
N VAL A 21 17.80 19.41 -15.58
CA VAL A 21 18.62 18.40 -16.24
C VAL A 21 17.74 17.32 -16.90
N GLN A 22 16.66 16.92 -16.24
CA GLN A 22 15.76 15.88 -16.75
C GLN A 22 14.67 16.41 -17.67
N GLN A 23 14.67 17.71 -17.95
CA GLN A 23 13.69 18.34 -18.83
C GLN A 23 12.26 18.15 -18.36
N THR A 24 12.06 18.31 -17.06
CA THR A 24 10.76 18.24 -16.42
C THR A 24 10.60 19.41 -15.42
N THR A 25 9.52 19.42 -14.67
CA THR A 25 9.28 20.46 -13.68
C THR A 25 9.57 19.96 -12.27
N PRO A 26 9.94 20.85 -11.33
CA PRO A 26 10.11 20.46 -9.94
C PRO A 26 8.86 19.86 -9.34
N GLU A 27 7.68 20.34 -9.72
CA GLU A 27 6.41 19.85 -9.24
C GLU A 27 6.17 18.39 -9.65
N GLU A 28 6.49 18.04 -10.90
CA GLU A 28 6.37 16.67 -11.38
C GLU A 28 7.33 15.73 -10.67
N LEU A 29 8.56 16.16 -10.45
CA LEU A 29 9.53 15.37 -9.70
C LEU A 29 9.11 15.18 -8.26
N LEU A 30 8.57 16.23 -7.62
CA LEU A 30 8.10 16.15 -6.25
C LEU A 30 6.94 15.15 -6.14
N ASN A 31 5.97 15.24 -7.05
CA ASN A 31 4.84 14.30 -7.07
C ASN A 31 5.32 12.85 -7.25
N LYS A 32 6.25 12.64 -8.15
CA LYS A 32 6.83 11.32 -8.39
C LYS A 32 7.55 10.80 -7.15
N ALA A 33 8.37 11.63 -6.51
CA ALA A 33 9.12 11.25 -5.32
C ALA A 33 8.19 10.87 -4.18
N VAL A 34 7.14 11.67 -3.94
CA VAL A 34 6.15 11.39 -2.89
C VAL A 34 5.39 10.10 -3.19
N SER A 35 4.99 9.89 -4.45
CA SER A 35 4.31 8.66 -4.85
C SER A 35 5.17 7.43 -4.59
N GLN A 36 6.46 7.50 -4.92
CA GLN A 36 7.39 6.40 -4.69
C GLN A 36 7.59 6.13 -3.20
N PHE A 37 7.68 7.19 -2.40
CA PHE A 37 7.82 7.05 -0.96
C PHE A 37 6.59 6.39 -0.35
N LEU A 38 5.40 6.84 -0.73
CA LEU A 38 4.15 6.27 -0.21
C LEU A 38 3.99 4.81 -0.62
N TYR A 39 4.40 4.47 -1.84
CA TYR A 39 4.40 3.09 -2.30
C TYR A 39 5.32 2.21 -1.45
N LYS A 40 6.53 2.71 -1.16
CA LYS A 40 7.49 2.01 -0.32
C LYS A 40 6.93 1.76 1.09
N VAL A 41 6.32 2.79 1.67
CA VAL A 41 5.70 2.67 3.00
C VAL A 41 4.57 1.63 2.98
N ALA A 42 3.73 1.66 1.95
CA ALA A 42 2.66 0.68 1.81
C ALA A 42 3.20 -0.74 1.67
N LEU A 43 4.26 -0.91 0.89
CA LEU A 43 4.88 -2.23 0.70
C LEU A 43 5.43 -2.78 2.01
N GLU A 44 6.14 -1.97 2.77
CA GLU A 44 6.69 -2.36 4.06
C GLU A 44 5.58 -2.71 5.06
N LYS A 45 4.51 -1.92 5.06
CA LYS A 45 3.35 -2.21 5.91
C LYS A 45 2.71 -3.53 5.54
N MET A 46 2.54 -3.81 4.24
CA MET A 46 1.95 -5.07 3.79
C MET A 46 2.80 -6.28 4.16
N LYS A 47 4.12 -6.14 4.14
CA LYS A 47 5.00 -7.20 4.60
C LYS A 47 4.80 -7.52 6.08
N ALA A 48 4.69 -6.49 6.90
CA ALA A 48 4.46 -6.66 8.34
C ALA A 48 3.08 -7.26 8.62
N GLU A 49 2.06 -6.81 7.91
CA GLU A 49 0.70 -7.33 8.08
C GLU A 49 0.60 -8.77 7.62
N THR A 50 1.28 -9.11 6.53
CA THR A 50 1.32 -10.49 6.03
C THR A 50 1.99 -11.40 7.05
N ALA A 51 3.08 -10.98 7.66
CA ALA A 51 3.74 -11.74 8.71
C ALA A 51 2.81 -11.95 9.91
N ALA A 52 2.06 -10.93 10.29
CA ALA A 52 1.07 -11.04 11.37
C ALA A 52 -0.04 -12.03 11.01
N PHE A 53 -0.54 -11.97 9.77
CA PHE A 53 -1.54 -12.93 9.26
C PHE A 53 -1.02 -14.36 9.38
N GLU A 54 0.22 -14.60 8.97
CA GLU A 54 0.82 -15.93 9.05
C GLU A 54 0.93 -16.42 10.50
N GLN A 55 1.31 -15.54 11.42
CA GLN A 55 1.44 -15.91 12.84
C GLN A 55 0.08 -16.25 13.47
N MET A 56 -0.99 -15.63 13.05
CA MET A 56 -2.31 -15.89 13.59
C MET A 56 -3.14 -16.87 12.75
N HIS A 57 -2.53 -17.52 11.77
CA HIS A 57 -3.22 -18.36 10.80
C HIS A 57 -4.02 -19.50 11.45
N GLU A 58 -3.43 -20.20 12.40
CA GLU A 58 -4.13 -21.29 13.08
C GLU A 58 -5.38 -20.80 13.81
N GLN A 59 -5.31 -19.67 14.48
CA GLN A 59 -6.44 -19.08 15.16
C GLN A 59 -7.48 -18.60 14.16
N LEU A 60 -7.06 -18.05 13.04
CA LEU A 60 -7.98 -17.60 11.99
C LEU A 60 -8.72 -18.75 11.36
N ILE A 61 -8.04 -19.89 11.14
CA ILE A 61 -8.71 -21.10 10.64
C ILE A 61 -9.80 -21.56 11.62
N ALA A 62 -9.50 -21.53 12.91
CA ALA A 62 -10.45 -21.96 13.93
C ALA A 62 -11.72 -21.09 13.94
N ASP A 63 -11.56 -19.78 13.77
CA ASP A 63 -12.66 -18.84 13.96
C ASP A 63 -13.29 -18.33 12.65
N TYR A 64 -12.52 -18.24 11.57
CA TYR A 64 -12.94 -17.52 10.37
C TYR A 64 -12.66 -18.27 9.06
N LEU A 65 -12.56 -19.59 9.10
CA LEU A 65 -12.25 -20.37 7.90
C LEU A 65 -13.24 -20.04 6.76
N GLY A 66 -12.70 -19.73 5.59
CA GLY A 66 -13.49 -19.39 4.41
C GLY A 66 -13.89 -17.91 4.34
N GLN A 67 -13.72 -17.17 5.42
CA GLN A 67 -14.02 -15.74 5.42
C GLN A 67 -12.82 -14.92 4.98
N HIS A 68 -13.10 -13.70 4.53
CA HIS A 68 -12.06 -12.70 4.30
C HIS A 68 -11.83 -11.93 5.59
N VAL A 69 -10.57 -11.65 5.89
CA VAL A 69 -10.21 -10.91 7.10
C VAL A 69 -9.42 -9.67 6.71
N ALA A 70 -9.52 -8.64 7.54
CA ALA A 70 -8.76 -7.40 7.39
C ALA A 70 -7.79 -7.28 8.55
N ILE A 71 -6.52 -7.08 8.22
CA ILE A 71 -5.44 -6.92 9.18
C ILE A 71 -4.89 -5.50 9.07
N HIS A 72 -4.85 -4.79 10.19
CA HIS A 72 -4.30 -3.45 10.27
C HIS A 72 -3.53 -3.32 11.57
N ASP A 73 -2.30 -2.82 11.48
CA ASP A 73 -1.38 -2.72 12.61
C ASP A 73 -1.24 -4.04 13.36
N ARG A 74 -1.11 -5.13 12.60
CA ARG A 74 -0.92 -6.51 13.09
C ARG A 74 -2.10 -7.03 13.89
N THR A 75 -3.27 -6.44 13.71
CA THR A 75 -4.48 -6.79 14.44
C THR A 75 -5.61 -7.07 13.47
N LEU A 76 -6.41 -8.10 13.75
CA LEU A 76 -7.63 -8.36 13.02
C LEU A 76 -8.65 -7.26 13.34
N VAL A 77 -9.04 -6.49 12.33
CA VAL A 77 -9.95 -5.36 12.53
C VAL A 77 -11.35 -5.60 11.99
N ASP A 78 -11.52 -6.54 11.06
CA ASP A 78 -12.83 -6.87 10.50
C ASP A 78 -12.75 -8.21 9.75
N HIS A 79 -13.91 -8.80 9.48
CA HIS A 79 -14.01 -10.02 8.70
C HIS A 79 -15.38 -10.10 8.04
N ASP A 80 -15.49 -10.84 6.94
CA ASP A 80 -16.75 -11.05 6.26
C ASP A 80 -16.59 -12.16 5.23
N VAL A 81 -17.65 -12.91 4.98
CA VAL A 81 -17.68 -13.86 3.87
C VAL A 81 -17.80 -13.13 2.53
N ASP A 82 -18.35 -11.93 2.55
CA ASP A 82 -18.55 -11.08 1.36
C ASP A 82 -17.42 -10.06 1.27
N LEU A 83 -16.49 -10.30 0.36
CA LEU A 83 -15.33 -9.42 0.18
C LEU A 83 -15.71 -7.99 -0.21
N PRO A 84 -16.64 -7.75 -1.15
CA PRO A 84 -17.04 -6.37 -1.46
C PRO A 84 -17.60 -5.61 -0.26
N ALA A 85 -18.39 -6.28 0.59
CA ALA A 85 -18.90 -5.66 1.80
C ALA A 85 -17.78 -5.30 2.77
N LEU A 86 -16.81 -6.19 2.94
CA LEU A 86 -15.65 -5.94 3.78
C LEU A 86 -14.83 -4.76 3.25
N ARG A 87 -14.56 -4.75 1.96
CA ARG A 87 -13.81 -3.64 1.34
C ARG A 87 -14.48 -2.29 1.57
N LYS A 88 -15.79 -2.26 1.45
CA LYS A 88 -16.55 -1.02 1.65
C LYS A 88 -16.37 -0.51 3.07
N ARG A 89 -16.52 -1.38 4.07
CA ARG A 89 -16.36 -1.00 5.47
C ARG A 89 -14.95 -0.54 5.78
N ILE A 90 -13.95 -1.25 5.25
CA ILE A 90 -12.55 -0.89 5.46
C ILE A 90 -12.23 0.46 4.84
N ARG A 91 -12.74 0.72 3.63
CA ARG A 91 -12.55 2.01 2.99
C ARG A 91 -13.20 3.15 3.78
N GLN A 92 -14.38 2.91 4.34
CA GLN A 92 -15.06 3.91 5.16
C GLN A 92 -14.32 4.19 6.45
N ARG A 93 -13.73 3.16 7.06
CA ARG A 93 -13.05 3.27 8.34
C ARG A 93 -11.61 3.79 8.21
N PHE A 94 -10.88 3.34 7.21
CA PHE A 94 -9.44 3.61 7.08
C PHE A 94 -9.10 4.48 5.88
N GLY A 95 -10.06 4.81 5.02
CA GLY A 95 -9.80 5.60 3.83
C GLY A 95 -8.85 4.89 2.88
N ARG A 96 -7.76 5.56 2.53
CA ARG A 96 -6.75 5.03 1.62
C ARG A 96 -5.57 4.38 2.31
N LEU A 97 -5.60 4.28 3.63
CA LEU A 97 -4.53 3.59 4.34
C LEU A 97 -4.45 2.14 3.89
N PRO A 98 -3.24 1.60 3.72
CA PRO A 98 -3.10 0.20 3.35
C PRO A 98 -3.60 -0.71 4.46
N VAL A 99 -4.53 -1.60 4.13
CA VAL A 99 -5.06 -2.61 5.03
C VAL A 99 -4.98 -3.95 4.30
N LEU A 100 -4.43 -4.96 4.95
CA LEU A 100 -4.32 -6.28 4.34
C LEU A 100 -5.68 -6.97 4.36
N LEU A 101 -6.12 -7.42 3.19
CA LEU A 101 -7.34 -8.23 3.05
C LEU A 101 -6.93 -9.60 2.50
N ARG A 102 -7.24 -10.66 3.24
CA ARG A 102 -6.90 -12.02 2.85
C ARG A 102 -8.03 -12.97 3.18
N GLN A 103 -8.22 -13.96 2.31
CA GLN A 103 -9.13 -15.05 2.62
C GLN A 103 -8.43 -16.06 3.51
N VAL A 104 -9.13 -16.56 4.52
CA VAL A 104 -8.61 -17.59 5.40
C VAL A 104 -8.84 -18.95 4.75
N THR A 105 -7.76 -19.59 4.34
CA THR A 105 -7.78 -20.91 3.71
C THR A 105 -7.04 -21.90 4.59
N PRO A 106 -7.33 -23.23 4.46
CA PRO A 106 -6.64 -24.23 5.27
C PRO A 106 -5.15 -24.32 4.98
N GLU A 107 -4.74 -23.91 3.77
CA GLU A 107 -3.36 -24.03 3.34
C GLU A 107 -2.58 -22.77 3.63
N ARG A 108 -1.35 -22.96 4.11
CA ARG A 108 -0.40 -21.87 4.24
C ARG A 108 0.15 -21.54 2.87
N GLU A 109 -0.38 -20.51 2.25
CA GLU A 109 0.20 -19.98 1.04
C GLU A 109 1.32 -19.03 1.39
N LEU A 110 2.44 -19.17 0.68
CA LEU A 110 3.48 -18.15 0.72
C LEU A 110 2.90 -16.92 0.02
N PRO A 111 2.73 -15.82 0.73
CA PRO A 111 2.04 -14.67 0.16
C PRO A 111 2.88 -14.00 -0.91
N GLU A 112 2.29 -13.85 -2.06
CA GLU A 112 2.80 -12.96 -3.07
C GLU A 112 2.36 -11.56 -2.70
N LEU A 113 3.31 -10.68 -2.43
CA LEU A 113 2.99 -9.32 -2.06
C LEU A 113 2.59 -8.55 -3.30
N VAL A 114 1.29 -8.31 -3.43
CA VAL A 114 0.78 -7.48 -4.51
C VAL A 114 0.37 -6.13 -3.93
N VAL A 115 1.19 -5.13 -4.17
CA VAL A 115 0.87 -3.75 -3.84
C VAL A 115 0.59 -3.03 -5.15
N ARG A 116 -0.58 -2.41 -5.24
CA ARG A 116 -0.92 -1.64 -6.43
C ARG A 116 0.05 -0.50 -6.62
N ARG A 117 0.72 -0.49 -7.76
CA ARG A 117 1.60 0.60 -8.11
C ARG A 117 0.79 1.84 -8.47
N PRO A 118 1.32 3.03 -8.17
CA PRO A 118 0.71 4.25 -8.69
C PRO A 118 0.63 4.21 -10.20
N ARG A 119 -0.42 4.79 -10.76
CA ARG A 119 -0.64 4.80 -12.21
C ARG A 119 0.42 5.56 -12.98
N LEU A 120 1.28 6.27 -12.29
CA LEU A 120 2.36 7.04 -12.91
C LEU A 120 3.55 6.18 -13.33
N VAL A 121 3.55 4.88 -13.02
CA VAL A 121 4.61 3.98 -13.46
C VAL A 121 4.41 3.70 -14.96
N PRO A 122 5.45 3.96 -15.78
CA PRO A 122 5.32 3.75 -17.23
C PRO A 122 5.04 2.30 -17.57
N THR A 123 4.11 2.08 -18.49
CA THR A 123 3.73 0.74 -18.93
C THR A 123 4.83 0.05 -19.75
N THR A 124 5.74 0.81 -20.31
CA THR A 124 6.88 0.26 -21.05
C THR A 124 7.76 -0.62 -20.17
N TYR A 125 7.73 -0.37 -18.87
CA TYR A 125 8.45 -1.20 -17.93
C TYR A 125 7.94 -2.63 -17.90
N GLU A 126 6.64 -2.82 -18.04
CA GLU A 126 6.01 -4.13 -17.98
C GLU A 126 6.27 -4.97 -19.24
N ALA A 127 6.47 -4.33 -20.36
CA ALA A 127 6.71 -5.01 -21.63
C ALA A 127 8.03 -5.76 -21.67
N ASN A 128 8.94 -5.46 -20.77
CA ASN A 128 10.28 -6.04 -20.72
C ASN A 128 10.43 -7.19 -19.71
N VAL A 129 9.35 -7.59 -19.14
CA VAL A 129 9.37 -8.67 -18.14
C VAL A 129 9.17 -10.02 -18.78
#